data_31773b7dcb22886fd4a75293599dbf71
#
_entry.id   31773b7dcb22886fd4a75293599dbf71
#
_cell.length_a   1.000
_cell.length_b   1.000
_cell.length_c   1.000
_cell.angle_alpha   90.00
_cell.angle_beta   90.00
_cell.angle_gamma   90.00
#
_symmetry.space_group_name_H-M   'P 1'
#
loop_
_entity.id
_entity.type
_entity.pdbx_description
1 polymer ?
#
loop_
_entity_poly.entity_id
_entity_poly.type
_entity_poly.pdbx_seq_one_letter_code
_entity_poly.pdbx_strand_id
1 'polypeptide(L)'
;MARHSFIQMSKLPNVKGRISYITSHARQENLYATYRTADNEFWSNLARESQQEFKRSGTEGKCIEARELIIALPEVYIRYEPQEVLEDFTEEFHRRYGVECVSALHHNKRKTNYHMVSAM
;
A
#
# COMPACT_ATOMS: atom_id res chain seq x y z
N MET A 1 1.53 24.13 -8.63
CA MET A 1 0.15 23.67 -8.49
C MET A 1 0.04 22.34 -7.80
N ALA A 2 -0.91 22.24 -6.89
CA ALA A 2 -1.08 21.03 -6.08
C ALA A 2 -1.83 19.89 -6.79
N ARG A 3 -2.15 20.05 -8.06
CA ARG A 3 -2.91 19.06 -8.83
C ARG A 3 -2.28 17.68 -8.91
N HIS A 4 -0.98 17.56 -8.62
CA HIS A 4 -0.26 16.29 -8.64
C HIS A 4 -0.13 15.65 -7.27
N SER A 5 -0.72 16.28 -6.25
CA SER A 5 -0.71 15.74 -4.89
C SER A 5 -2.13 15.38 -4.50
N PHE A 6 -2.37 14.09 -4.27
CA PHE A 6 -3.66 13.62 -3.76
C PHE A 6 -3.46 12.40 -2.88
N ILE A 7 -4.45 12.13 -2.05
CA ILE A 7 -4.49 10.95 -1.21
C ILE A 7 -5.86 10.30 -1.40
N GLN A 8 -5.85 9.00 -1.66
CA GLN A 8 -7.07 8.22 -1.81
C GLN A 8 -6.97 6.97 -0.94
N MET A 9 -8.05 6.64 -0.23
CA MET A 9 -8.11 5.44 0.58
C MET A 9 -9.18 4.51 0.05
N SER A 10 -8.88 3.22 -0.02
CA SER A 10 -9.80 2.17 -0.49
C SER A 10 -9.82 1.00 0.49
N LYS A 11 -10.92 0.26 0.49
CA LYS A 11 -11.07 -0.96 1.29
C LYS A 11 -10.56 -2.16 0.50
N LEU A 12 -9.85 -3.07 1.17
CA LEU A 12 -9.29 -4.27 0.55
C LEU A 12 -9.97 -5.52 1.11
N PRO A 13 -10.81 -6.20 0.33
CA PRO A 13 -11.38 -7.48 0.75
C PRO A 13 -10.40 -8.65 0.63
N ASN A 14 -9.33 -8.49 -0.17
CA ASN A 14 -8.30 -9.51 -0.37
C ASN A 14 -6.92 -8.87 -0.29
N VAL A 15 -6.39 -8.75 0.93
CA VAL A 15 -5.12 -8.07 1.16
C VAL A 15 -3.94 -8.78 0.50
N LYS A 16 -3.90 -10.11 0.56
CA LYS A 16 -2.80 -10.90 -0.01
C LYS A 16 -2.73 -10.76 -1.53
N GLY A 17 -3.88 -10.79 -2.19
CA GLY A 17 -3.94 -10.60 -3.64
C GLY A 17 -3.48 -9.23 -4.05
N ARG A 18 -3.86 -8.20 -3.28
CA ARG A 18 -3.44 -6.84 -3.58
C ARG A 18 -1.95 -6.63 -3.34
N ILE A 19 -1.40 -7.17 -2.26
CA ILE A 19 0.05 -7.11 -2.00
C ILE A 19 0.82 -7.76 -3.15
N SER A 20 0.40 -8.94 -3.57
CA SER A 20 1.04 -9.62 -4.69
C SER A 20 1.02 -8.77 -5.97
N TYR A 21 -0.09 -8.09 -6.24
CA TYR A 21 -0.24 -7.24 -7.41
C TYR A 21 0.66 -6.00 -7.34
N ILE A 22 0.62 -5.24 -6.25
CA ILE A 22 1.35 -3.96 -6.16
C ILE A 22 2.87 -4.14 -6.07
N THR A 23 3.34 -5.32 -5.65
CA THR A 23 4.76 -5.61 -5.52
C THR A 23 5.34 -6.38 -6.70
N SER A 24 4.56 -6.66 -7.74
CA SER A 24 4.98 -7.46 -8.88
C SER A 24 5.47 -6.59 -10.04
N HIS A 25 6.75 -6.71 -10.38
CA HIS A 25 7.30 -6.05 -11.57
C HIS A 25 6.67 -6.56 -12.87
N ALA A 26 6.21 -7.81 -12.89
CA ALA A 26 5.56 -8.37 -14.07
C ALA A 26 4.21 -7.71 -14.38
N ARG A 27 3.54 -7.16 -13.37
CA ARG A 27 2.23 -6.53 -13.50
C ARG A 27 2.25 -5.02 -13.42
N GLN A 28 3.37 -4.44 -12.95
CA GLN A 28 3.53 -3.01 -12.71
C GLN A 28 4.76 -2.51 -13.46
N GLU A 29 4.59 -2.04 -14.68
CA GLU A 29 5.70 -1.59 -15.54
C GLU A 29 6.52 -0.47 -14.92
N ASN A 30 5.90 0.40 -14.16
CA ASN A 30 6.54 1.58 -13.57
C ASN A 30 6.91 1.41 -12.11
N LEU A 31 7.04 0.16 -11.64
CA LEU A 31 7.40 -0.12 -10.26
C LEU A 31 8.90 0.11 -10.04
N TYR A 32 9.24 0.97 -9.09
CA TYR A 32 10.63 1.31 -8.77
C TYR A 32 11.12 0.79 -7.44
N ALA A 33 10.23 0.66 -6.47
CA ALA A 33 10.62 0.25 -5.13
C ALA A 33 9.47 -0.44 -4.42
N THR A 34 9.82 -1.36 -3.52
CA THR A 34 8.85 -1.97 -2.60
C THR A 34 9.44 -1.96 -1.20
N TYR A 35 8.58 -1.88 -0.19
CA TYR A 35 9.00 -1.94 1.20
C TYR A 35 7.87 -2.51 2.05
N ARG A 36 8.24 -3.31 3.05
CA ARG A 36 7.24 -3.88 3.97
C ARG A 36 7.77 -3.88 5.39
N THR A 37 6.85 -3.69 6.34
CA THR A 37 7.17 -3.71 7.77
C THR A 37 6.88 -5.07 8.40
N ALA A 38 6.16 -5.95 7.69
CA ALA A 38 5.84 -7.30 8.14
C ALA A 38 5.89 -8.27 6.96
N ASP A 39 6.13 -9.55 7.26
CA ASP A 39 6.27 -10.60 6.24
C ASP A 39 4.92 -11.14 5.75
N ASN A 40 4.97 -12.07 4.80
CA ASN A 40 3.76 -12.69 4.24
C ASN A 40 2.97 -13.49 5.27
N GLU A 41 3.64 -14.07 6.26
CA GLU A 41 2.97 -14.83 7.33
C GLU A 41 2.03 -13.91 8.13
N PHE A 42 2.50 -12.71 8.47
CA PHE A 42 1.65 -11.72 9.14
C PHE A 42 0.37 -11.44 8.34
N TRP A 43 0.51 -11.18 7.05
CA TRP A 43 -0.63 -10.84 6.19
C TRP A 43 -1.58 -12.03 6.00
N SER A 44 -1.03 -13.25 5.91
CA SER A 44 -1.84 -14.46 5.83
C SER A 44 -2.65 -14.67 7.10
N ASN A 45 -2.03 -14.46 8.26
CA ASN A 45 -2.71 -14.59 9.54
C ASN A 45 -3.78 -13.53 9.73
N LEU A 46 -3.47 -12.29 9.36
CA LEU A 46 -4.42 -11.19 9.43
C LEU A 46 -5.66 -11.47 8.59
N ALA A 47 -5.45 -11.90 7.35
CA ALA A 47 -6.56 -12.23 6.45
C ALA A 47 -7.43 -13.33 7.01
N ARG A 48 -6.83 -14.42 7.49
CA ARG A 48 -7.55 -15.55 8.07
C ARG A 48 -8.35 -15.14 9.29
N GLU A 49 -7.72 -14.43 10.20
CA GLU A 49 -8.38 -14.00 11.45
C GLU A 49 -9.53 -13.03 11.16
N SER A 50 -9.33 -12.09 10.24
CA SER A 50 -10.37 -11.14 9.84
C SER A 50 -11.58 -11.85 9.25
N GLN A 51 -11.35 -12.84 8.38
CA GLN A 51 -12.44 -13.61 7.78
C GLN A 51 -13.19 -14.45 8.83
N GLN A 52 -12.48 -15.03 9.78
CA GLN A 52 -13.10 -15.81 10.87
C GLN A 52 -13.96 -14.93 11.76
N GLU A 53 -13.47 -13.78 12.16
CA GLU A 53 -14.24 -12.82 12.96
C GLU A 53 -15.47 -12.33 12.22
N PHE A 54 -15.33 -12.05 10.94
CA PHE A 54 -16.44 -11.60 10.11
C PHE A 54 -17.55 -12.65 10.05
N LYS A 55 -17.19 -13.92 9.89
CA LYS A 55 -18.16 -15.02 9.91
C LYS A 55 -18.91 -15.12 11.26
N ARG A 56 -18.17 -14.99 12.36
CA ARG A 56 -18.76 -15.07 13.70
C ARG A 56 -19.72 -13.91 13.97
N SER A 57 -19.45 -12.75 13.39
CA SER A 57 -20.29 -11.56 13.61
C SER A 57 -21.66 -11.67 12.96
N GLY A 58 -21.82 -12.55 11.96
CA GLY A 58 -23.06 -12.67 11.20
C GLY A 58 -23.36 -11.49 10.32
N THR A 59 -22.39 -10.60 10.10
CA THR A 59 -22.54 -9.42 9.25
C THR A 59 -22.61 -9.84 7.78
N GLU A 60 -23.54 -9.24 7.04
CA GLU A 60 -23.66 -9.49 5.60
C GLU A 60 -22.62 -8.67 4.82
N GLY A 61 -22.31 -9.13 3.60
CA GLY A 61 -21.40 -8.44 2.70
C GLY A 61 -20.00 -9.04 2.71
N LYS A 62 -19.02 -8.24 2.33
CA LYS A 62 -17.63 -8.68 2.24
C LYS A 62 -16.83 -8.23 3.45
N CYS A 63 -15.99 -9.12 3.95
CA CYS A 63 -15.01 -8.78 4.96
C CYS A 63 -13.95 -7.84 4.38
N ILE A 64 -13.60 -6.80 5.12
CA ILE A 64 -12.51 -5.91 4.75
C ILE A 64 -11.29 -6.32 5.56
N GLU A 65 -10.27 -6.87 4.88
CA GLU A 65 -9.07 -7.39 5.54
C GLU A 65 -8.06 -6.29 5.84
N ALA A 66 -8.01 -5.27 5.01
CA ALA A 66 -7.07 -4.16 5.15
C ALA A 66 -7.58 -2.94 4.38
N ARG A 67 -6.78 -1.88 4.38
CA ARG A 67 -7.04 -0.69 3.58
C ARG A 67 -5.85 -0.40 2.69
N GLU A 68 -6.11 0.28 1.59
CA GLU A 68 -5.08 0.73 0.67
C GLU A 68 -5.07 2.25 0.65
N LEU A 69 -3.87 2.81 0.72
CA LEU A 69 -3.66 4.24 0.59
C LEU A 69 -2.86 4.50 -0.68
N ILE A 70 -3.38 5.37 -1.53
CA ILE A 70 -2.68 5.80 -2.74
C ILE A 70 -2.35 7.28 -2.56
N ILE A 71 -1.07 7.61 -2.66
CA ILE A 71 -0.58 8.97 -2.45
C ILE A 71 0.20 9.40 -3.69
N ALA A 72 -0.25 10.47 -4.35
CA ALA A 72 0.54 11.11 -5.39
C ALA A 72 1.49 12.10 -4.72
N LEU A 73 2.78 11.84 -4.81
CA LEU A 73 3.79 12.68 -4.18
C LEU A 73 4.10 13.91 -5.05
N PRO A 74 4.48 15.04 -4.44
CA PRO A 74 4.92 16.21 -5.19
C PRO A 74 6.08 15.89 -6.14
N GLU A 75 6.15 16.61 -7.26
CA GLU A 75 7.16 16.36 -8.30
C GLU A 75 8.60 16.42 -7.81
N VAL A 76 8.88 17.21 -6.78
CA VAL A 76 10.23 17.35 -6.24
C VAL A 76 10.83 16.01 -5.80
N TYR A 77 9.99 15.05 -5.40
CA TYR A 77 10.46 13.76 -4.89
C TYR A 77 11.08 12.87 -5.97
N ILE A 78 10.88 13.12 -7.25
CA ILE A 78 11.55 12.36 -8.30
C ILE A 78 13.08 12.54 -8.31
N ARG A 79 13.58 13.57 -7.62
CA ARG A 79 15.02 13.85 -7.47
C ARG A 79 15.69 12.99 -6.43
N TYR A 80 14.90 12.31 -5.59
CA TYR A 80 15.42 11.49 -4.51
C TYR A 80 15.43 10.02 -4.90
N GLU A 81 16.26 9.24 -4.20
CA GLU A 81 16.35 7.81 -4.44
C GLU A 81 15.01 7.15 -4.08
N PRO A 82 14.38 6.38 -5.02
CA PRO A 82 13.03 5.83 -4.79
C PRO A 82 12.88 4.98 -3.54
N GLN A 83 13.87 4.13 -3.25
CA GLN A 83 13.81 3.24 -2.09
C GLN A 83 13.80 4.05 -0.79
N GLU A 84 14.63 5.08 -0.68
CA GLU A 84 14.67 5.93 0.51
C GLU A 84 13.35 6.68 0.72
N VAL A 85 12.78 7.22 -0.35
CA VAL A 85 11.51 7.93 -0.27
C VAL A 85 10.42 6.98 0.24
N LEU A 86 10.35 5.78 -0.31
CA LEU A 86 9.33 4.82 0.06
C LEU A 86 9.50 4.35 1.51
N GLU A 87 10.71 4.04 1.92
CA GLU A 87 10.98 3.58 3.30
C GLU A 87 10.64 4.67 4.31
N ASP A 88 11.03 5.91 4.04
CA ASP A 88 10.77 7.02 4.95
C ASP A 88 9.27 7.25 5.15
N PHE A 89 8.50 7.29 4.07
CA PHE A 89 7.06 7.47 4.18
C PHE A 89 6.36 6.28 4.84
N THR A 90 6.76 5.07 4.49
CA THR A 90 6.15 3.86 5.06
C THR A 90 6.43 3.75 6.55
N GLU A 91 7.68 3.96 6.96
CA GLU A 91 8.05 3.92 8.38
C GLU A 91 7.34 5.01 9.17
N GLU A 92 7.12 6.17 8.58
CA GLU A 92 6.38 7.24 9.23
C GLU A 92 4.93 6.84 9.51
N PHE A 93 4.25 6.21 8.54
CA PHE A 93 2.90 5.67 8.74
C PHE A 93 2.90 4.57 9.79
N HIS A 94 3.84 3.65 9.71
CA HIS A 94 3.96 2.55 10.68
C HIS A 94 4.12 3.09 12.10
N ARG A 95 5.00 4.06 12.28
CA ARG A 95 5.30 4.65 13.57
C ARG A 95 4.12 5.45 14.13
N ARG A 96 3.47 6.26 13.28
CA ARG A 96 2.39 7.15 13.74
C ARG A 96 1.10 6.42 14.08
N TYR A 97 0.75 5.41 13.29
CA TYR A 97 -0.55 4.77 13.40
C TYR A 97 -0.49 3.35 13.96
N GLY A 98 0.70 2.84 14.22
CA GLY A 98 0.87 1.51 14.79
C GLY A 98 0.39 0.39 13.89
N VAL A 99 0.42 0.60 12.56
CA VAL A 99 -0.05 -0.39 11.58
C VAL A 99 1.10 -0.96 10.78
N GLU A 100 1.00 -2.23 10.42
CA GLU A 100 1.95 -2.84 9.50
C GLU A 100 1.59 -2.48 8.07
N CYS A 101 2.61 -2.33 7.21
CA CYS A 101 2.42 -1.84 5.85
C CYS A 101 3.19 -2.68 4.84
N VAL A 102 2.64 -2.80 3.64
CA VAL A 102 3.38 -3.21 2.44
C VAL A 102 3.17 -2.11 1.41
N SER A 103 4.25 -1.51 0.96
CA SER A 103 4.21 -0.33 0.10
C SER A 103 4.96 -0.56 -1.21
N ALA A 104 4.52 0.14 -2.24
CA ALA A 104 5.17 0.15 -3.54
C ALA A 104 5.22 1.58 -4.07
N LEU A 105 6.27 1.90 -4.78
CA LEU A 105 6.46 3.21 -5.39
C LEU A 105 6.59 3.05 -6.89
N HIS A 106 5.77 3.77 -7.64
CA HIS A 106 5.86 3.79 -9.10
C HIS A 106 5.75 5.21 -9.64
N HIS A 107 6.20 5.39 -10.89
CA HIS A 107 5.94 6.63 -11.61
C HIS A 107 4.52 6.64 -12.15
N ASN A 108 3.99 7.83 -12.37
CA ASN A 108 2.83 8.01 -13.24
C ASN A 108 3.27 7.78 -14.71
N LYS A 109 2.30 7.77 -15.64
CA LYS A 109 2.57 7.52 -17.06
C LYS A 109 3.56 8.52 -17.68
N ARG A 110 3.56 9.76 -17.20
CA ARG A 110 4.42 10.83 -17.71
C ARG A 110 5.79 10.85 -17.04
N LYS A 111 6.00 10.02 -16.01
CA LYS A 111 7.23 9.98 -15.23
C LYS A 111 7.59 11.33 -14.59
N THR A 112 6.59 12.10 -14.22
CA THR A 112 6.75 13.42 -13.61
C THR A 112 6.65 13.40 -12.09
N ASN A 113 6.03 12.38 -11.52
CA ASN A 113 5.94 12.26 -10.07
C ASN A 113 5.71 10.81 -9.63
N TYR A 114 6.08 10.52 -8.40
CA TYR A 114 5.90 9.20 -7.80
C TYR A 114 4.50 9.04 -7.25
N HIS A 115 3.97 7.83 -7.40
CA HIS A 115 2.75 7.39 -6.71
C HIS A 115 3.14 6.30 -5.72
N MET A 116 2.82 6.51 -4.46
CA MET A 116 3.00 5.52 -3.41
C MET A 116 1.67 4.80 -3.17
N VAL A 117 1.70 3.47 -3.20
CA VAL A 117 0.55 2.61 -2.88
C VAL A 117 0.93 1.80 -1.65
N SER A 118 0.11 1.87 -0.61
CA SER A 118 0.39 1.16 0.64
C SER A 118 -0.83 0.38 1.10
N ALA A 119 -0.66 -0.93 1.29
CA ALA A 119 -1.64 -1.77 1.99
C ALA A 119 -1.31 -1.77 3.49
N MET A 120 -2.32 -1.57 4.32
CA MET A 120 -2.12 -1.44 5.77
C MET A 120 -3.28 -1.99 6.59
#